data_0e12627c35b26e6e58395f04ae58ff0d
#
_entry.id   0e12627c35b26e6e58395f04ae58ff0d
#
_cell.length_a   1.000
_cell.length_b   1.000
_cell.length_c   1.000
_cell.angle_alpha   90.00
_cell.angle_beta   90.00
_cell.angle_gamma   90.00
#
_symmetry.space_group_name_H-M   'P 1'
#
loop_
_entity.id
_entity.type
_entity.pdbx_description
1 polymer ?
#
loop_
_entity_poly.entity_id
_entity_poly.type
_entity_poly.pdbx_seq_one_letter_code
_entity_poly.pdbx_strand_id
1 'polypeptide(L)'
;QPEFVAWAEARGEGVRAETSFLKALSKTREGWQVGPTSATKTDCWNGKGYLPYNQMTLPRTTYGANNNVRIIRYAEVLLMNSEAKVRLGKDGDAGYNEVRRRAGMSTKTGVTLKDVMDERRMELCGEWCARYVDLVRTGDAATVLGPKGWTAEKTYWPIPANQLDDLPDLKLEPIDGIAE
;
A
#
# COMPACT_ATOMS: atom_id res chain seq x y z
N GLN A 1 8.04 2.20 6.82
CA GLN A 1 8.55 3.41 7.48
C GLN A 1 8.04 3.46 8.91
N PRO A 2 8.84 3.92 9.91
CA PRO A 2 8.45 3.94 11.32
C PRO A 2 7.13 4.63 11.59
N GLU A 3 6.90 5.78 10.95
CA GLU A 3 5.66 6.57 11.13
C GLU A 3 4.41 5.80 10.67
N PHE A 4 4.56 4.92 9.68
CA PHE A 4 3.43 4.10 9.23
C PHE A 4 3.10 2.99 10.22
N VAL A 5 4.10 2.35 10.81
CA VAL A 5 3.90 1.33 11.84
C VAL A 5 3.25 1.95 13.07
N ALA A 6 3.77 3.09 13.54
CA ALA A 6 3.18 3.83 14.66
C ALA A 6 1.73 4.27 14.39
N TRP A 7 1.44 4.73 13.17
CA TRP A 7 0.07 5.07 12.79
C TRP A 7 -0.87 3.86 12.80
N ALA A 8 -0.42 2.69 12.33
CA ALA A 8 -1.21 1.47 12.36
C ALA A 8 -1.43 0.96 13.79
N GLU A 9 -0.41 1.03 14.63
CA GLU A 9 -0.52 0.68 16.06
C GLU A 9 -1.52 1.60 16.78
N ALA A 10 -1.46 2.91 16.54
CA ALA A 10 -2.40 3.88 17.10
C ALA A 10 -3.85 3.66 16.65
N ARG A 11 -4.08 3.07 15.48
CA ARG A 11 -5.42 2.66 15.01
C ARG A 11 -5.95 1.38 15.67
N GLY A 12 -5.14 0.68 16.46
CA GLY A 12 -5.52 -0.57 17.10
C GLY A 12 -5.74 -1.72 16.10
N GLU A 13 -4.92 -1.81 15.05
CA GLU A 13 -5.09 -2.75 13.93
C GLU A 13 -4.94 -4.24 14.30
N GLY A 14 -4.55 -4.56 15.54
CA GLY A 14 -4.54 -5.91 16.09
C GLY A 14 -3.83 -6.93 15.20
N VAL A 15 -4.49 -8.06 14.95
CA VAL A 15 -3.96 -9.18 14.15
C VAL A 15 -3.50 -8.74 12.75
N ARG A 16 -4.18 -7.76 12.14
CA ARG A 16 -3.78 -7.25 10.82
C ARG A 16 -2.42 -6.56 10.88
N ALA A 17 -2.13 -5.77 11.91
CA ALA A 17 -0.81 -5.16 12.09
C ALA A 17 0.26 -6.22 12.36
N GLU A 18 -0.01 -7.18 13.24
CA GLU A 18 0.93 -8.27 13.57
C GLU A 18 1.31 -9.09 12.34
N THR A 19 0.36 -9.36 11.44
CA THR A 19 0.60 -10.14 10.21
C THR A 19 1.21 -9.32 9.09
N SER A 20 1.00 -8.01 9.07
CA SER A 20 1.58 -7.11 8.06
C SER A 20 3.00 -6.65 8.40
N PHE A 21 3.31 -6.51 9.69
CA PHE A 21 4.60 -6.03 10.20
C PHE A 21 5.25 -7.12 11.06
N LEU A 22 6.05 -7.98 10.46
CA LEU A 22 6.80 -8.98 11.21
C LEU A 22 7.97 -8.32 11.91
N LYS A 23 7.90 -8.20 13.22
CA LYS A 23 8.99 -7.60 14.03
C LYS A 23 10.24 -8.47 13.95
N ALA A 24 11.39 -7.83 13.77
CA ALA A 24 12.67 -8.51 13.77
C ALA A 24 12.87 -9.30 15.07
N LEU A 25 13.48 -10.46 14.94
CA LEU A 25 13.80 -11.36 16.06
C LEU A 25 12.56 -11.86 16.86
N SER A 26 11.36 -11.57 16.40
CA SER A 26 10.12 -12.14 16.94
C SER A 26 9.80 -13.49 16.31
N LYS A 27 8.67 -14.09 16.69
CA LYS A 27 8.12 -15.26 16.01
C LYS A 27 6.85 -14.91 15.25
N THR A 28 6.66 -15.53 14.10
CA THR A 28 5.37 -15.47 13.39
C THR A 28 4.30 -16.24 14.16
N ARG A 29 3.05 -16.12 13.75
CA ARG A 29 1.93 -16.87 14.36
C ARG A 29 2.11 -18.39 14.23
N GLU A 30 2.81 -18.85 13.21
CA GLU A 30 3.15 -20.26 12.98
C GLU A 30 4.41 -20.68 13.77
N GLY A 31 5.02 -19.78 14.55
CA GLY A 31 6.17 -20.06 15.38
C GLY A 31 7.54 -19.93 14.68
N TRP A 32 7.60 -19.45 13.44
CA TRP A 32 8.86 -19.25 12.72
C TRP A 32 9.62 -18.03 13.22
N GLN A 33 10.94 -18.18 13.36
CA GLN A 33 11.82 -17.08 13.77
C GLN A 33 11.94 -16.06 12.64
N VAL A 34 11.60 -14.80 12.92
CA VAL A 34 11.82 -13.67 12.02
C VAL A 34 13.28 -13.24 12.11
N GLY A 35 13.93 -13.07 10.96
CA GLY A 35 15.32 -12.66 10.88
C GLY A 35 15.58 -11.22 11.37
N PRO A 36 16.85 -10.84 11.56
CA PRO A 36 17.25 -9.48 11.91
C PRO A 36 17.02 -8.52 10.73
N THR A 37 16.87 -7.23 11.04
CA THR A 37 16.63 -6.17 10.05
C THR A 37 17.85 -5.26 9.84
N SER A 38 19.03 -5.80 9.80
CA SER A 38 20.28 -5.04 9.71
C SER A 38 20.38 -4.05 8.54
N ALA A 39 19.54 -4.20 7.52
CA ALA A 39 19.50 -3.34 6.33
C ALA A 39 18.26 -2.47 6.22
N THR A 40 17.34 -2.50 7.18
CA THR A 40 16.08 -1.75 7.11
C THR A 40 16.08 -0.57 8.07
N LYS A 41 15.30 0.47 7.71
CA LYS A 41 15.08 1.65 8.58
C LYS A 41 14.02 1.40 9.66
N THR A 42 13.45 0.21 9.72
CA THR A 42 12.42 -0.20 10.67
C THR A 42 12.76 -1.58 11.21
N ASP A 43 12.33 -1.88 12.41
CA ASP A 43 12.50 -3.20 13.02
C ASP A 43 11.45 -4.21 12.50
N CYS A 44 10.92 -4.00 11.30
CA CYS A 44 9.84 -4.81 10.74
C CYS A 44 10.13 -5.25 9.31
N TRP A 45 9.75 -6.48 9.00
CA TRP A 45 9.66 -7.03 7.65
C TRP A 45 8.23 -6.95 7.12
N ASN A 46 8.08 -6.94 5.80
CA ASN A 46 6.77 -7.06 5.17
C ASN A 46 6.21 -8.48 5.32
N GLY A 47 5.24 -8.64 6.22
CA GLY A 47 4.60 -9.92 6.48
C GLY A 47 3.78 -10.47 5.32
N LYS A 48 3.26 -9.61 4.44
CA LYS A 48 2.47 -10.05 3.28
C LYS A 48 3.31 -10.66 2.16
N GLY A 49 4.61 -10.33 2.14
CA GLY A 49 5.58 -10.98 1.26
C GLY A 49 6.29 -12.17 1.91
N TYR A 50 5.99 -12.46 3.18
CA TYR A 50 6.59 -13.57 3.89
C TYR A 50 6.01 -14.90 3.44
N LEU A 51 6.88 -15.89 3.25
CA LEU A 51 6.51 -17.26 2.98
C LEU A 51 7.16 -18.19 4.02
N PRO A 52 6.38 -19.02 4.73
CA PRO A 52 6.93 -20.00 5.66
C PRO A 52 7.87 -20.97 4.94
N TYR A 53 8.93 -21.40 5.63
CA TYR A 53 9.95 -22.29 5.06
C TYR A 53 9.37 -23.58 4.48
N ASN A 54 8.36 -24.16 5.13
CA ASN A 54 7.67 -25.38 4.69
C ASN A 54 6.82 -25.19 3.40
N GLN A 55 6.61 -23.95 2.97
CA GLN A 55 5.90 -23.60 1.73
C GLN A 55 6.86 -23.19 0.61
N MET A 56 8.16 -23.20 0.88
CA MET A 56 9.17 -22.90 -0.14
C MET A 56 9.46 -24.16 -0.97
N THR A 57 9.68 -23.97 -2.27
CA THR A 57 10.18 -25.04 -3.14
C THR A 57 11.65 -25.30 -2.85
N LEU A 58 12.02 -26.54 -2.56
CA LEU A 58 13.39 -26.95 -2.29
C LEU A 58 13.91 -27.90 -3.40
N PRO A 59 15.23 -27.86 -3.70
CA PRO A 59 16.23 -26.95 -3.20
C PRO A 59 15.95 -25.53 -3.64
N ARG A 60 16.14 -24.59 -2.72
CA ARG A 60 15.87 -23.18 -2.95
C ARG A 60 16.83 -22.64 -4.02
N THR A 61 16.40 -22.69 -5.26
CA THR A 61 17.02 -21.90 -6.32
C THR A 61 16.47 -20.46 -6.22
N THR A 62 17.23 -19.51 -6.66
CA THR A 62 16.90 -18.08 -6.69
C THR A 62 15.45 -17.93 -7.21
N TYR A 63 14.52 -17.39 -6.41
CA TYR A 63 13.10 -17.15 -6.77
C TYR A 63 12.12 -18.33 -6.69
N GLY A 64 12.46 -19.46 -6.09
CA GLY A 64 11.51 -20.57 -5.90
C GLY A 64 10.53 -20.35 -4.74
N ALA A 65 9.34 -19.83 -5.02
CA ALA A 65 8.26 -19.75 -4.05
C ALA A 65 6.91 -20.08 -4.70
N ASN A 66 6.11 -20.92 -4.05
CA ASN A 66 4.75 -21.26 -4.49
C ASN A 66 3.75 -20.17 -4.03
N ASN A 67 4.08 -18.90 -4.30
CA ASN A 67 3.24 -17.76 -3.93
C ASN A 67 3.04 -16.87 -5.15
N ASN A 68 1.81 -16.78 -5.60
CA ASN A 68 1.45 -15.93 -6.72
C ASN A 68 1.54 -14.45 -6.32
N VAL A 69 2.04 -13.63 -7.22
CA VAL A 69 1.97 -12.17 -7.08
C VAL A 69 0.51 -11.73 -7.22
N ARG A 70 -0.02 -11.13 -6.18
CA ARG A 70 -1.40 -10.62 -6.16
C ARG A 70 -1.42 -9.18 -6.63
N ILE A 71 -1.82 -8.94 -7.87
CA ILE A 71 -1.91 -7.60 -8.44
C ILE A 71 -3.17 -6.89 -7.92
N ILE A 72 -4.33 -7.57 -7.97
CA ILE A 72 -5.61 -7.06 -7.48
C ILE A 72 -6.21 -8.10 -6.53
N ARG A 73 -6.76 -7.64 -5.40
CA ARG A 73 -7.47 -8.48 -4.44
C ARG A 73 -8.92 -8.03 -4.28
N TYR A 74 -9.78 -8.96 -3.88
CA TYR A 74 -11.19 -8.66 -3.63
C TYR A 74 -11.39 -7.52 -2.62
N ALA A 75 -10.58 -7.44 -1.57
CA ALA A 75 -10.61 -6.33 -0.62
C ALA A 75 -10.38 -4.96 -1.29
N GLU A 76 -9.50 -4.90 -2.30
CA GLU A 76 -9.29 -3.68 -3.06
C GLU A 76 -10.54 -3.30 -3.87
N VAL A 77 -11.17 -4.27 -4.53
CA VAL A 77 -12.43 -4.05 -5.29
C VAL A 77 -13.54 -3.54 -4.38
N LEU A 78 -13.67 -4.12 -3.17
CA LEU A 78 -14.63 -3.65 -2.18
C LEU A 78 -14.37 -2.19 -1.75
N LEU A 79 -13.10 -1.83 -1.53
CA LEU A 79 -12.74 -0.46 -1.15
C LEU A 79 -12.88 0.52 -2.32
N MET A 80 -12.62 0.10 -3.57
CA MET A 80 -12.93 0.90 -4.77
C MET A 80 -14.43 1.16 -4.89
N ASN A 81 -15.27 0.15 -4.65
CA ASN A 81 -16.72 0.30 -4.66
C ASN A 81 -17.19 1.26 -3.56
N SER A 82 -16.65 1.14 -2.34
CA SER A 82 -16.96 2.05 -1.23
C SER A 82 -16.53 3.48 -1.56
N GLU A 83 -15.34 3.68 -2.12
CA GLU A 83 -14.86 4.99 -2.56
C GLU A 83 -15.79 5.61 -3.60
N ALA A 84 -16.14 4.86 -4.64
CA ALA A 84 -17.02 5.33 -5.70
C ALA A 84 -18.40 5.76 -5.16
N LYS A 85 -18.97 4.97 -4.26
CA LYS A 85 -20.23 5.31 -3.60
C LYS A 85 -20.14 6.58 -2.77
N VAL A 86 -19.13 6.71 -1.92
CA VAL A 86 -18.93 7.90 -1.08
C VAL A 86 -18.74 9.16 -1.94
N ARG A 87 -17.96 9.06 -3.03
CA ARG A 87 -17.77 10.19 -3.96
C ARG A 87 -19.07 10.60 -4.67
N LEU A 88 -19.99 9.69 -4.86
CA LEU A 88 -21.32 9.93 -5.43
C LEU A 88 -22.36 10.34 -4.37
N GLY A 89 -21.96 10.58 -3.13
CA GLY A 89 -22.89 10.88 -2.03
C GLY A 89 -23.77 9.70 -1.62
N LYS A 90 -23.38 8.47 -1.96
CA LYS A 90 -24.10 7.24 -1.63
C LYS A 90 -23.45 6.53 -0.46
N ASP A 91 -24.21 5.60 0.15
CA ASP A 91 -23.72 4.75 1.24
C ASP A 91 -22.60 3.80 0.76
N GLY A 92 -21.39 4.00 1.29
CA GLY A 92 -20.20 3.18 1.05
C GLY A 92 -19.91 2.15 2.13
N ASP A 93 -20.76 2.02 3.15
CA ASP A 93 -20.47 1.25 4.37
C ASP A 93 -20.25 -0.25 4.11
N ALA A 94 -21.01 -0.85 3.19
CA ALA A 94 -21.02 -2.29 3.00
C ALA A 94 -19.66 -2.87 2.67
N GLY A 95 -18.99 -2.39 1.60
CA GLY A 95 -17.68 -2.89 1.17
C GLY A 95 -16.58 -2.58 2.19
N TYR A 96 -16.57 -1.36 2.72
CA TYR A 96 -15.66 -0.95 3.78
C TYR A 96 -15.76 -1.87 5.01
N ASN A 97 -16.96 -2.12 5.49
CA ASN A 97 -17.21 -2.95 6.67
C ASN A 97 -16.92 -4.44 6.43
N GLU A 98 -17.06 -4.92 5.21
CA GLU A 98 -16.68 -6.30 4.87
C GLU A 98 -15.17 -6.51 5.05
N VAL A 99 -14.35 -5.56 4.55
CA VAL A 99 -12.88 -5.59 4.74
C VAL A 99 -12.54 -5.55 6.23
N ARG A 100 -13.17 -4.66 6.99
CA ARG A 100 -12.92 -4.53 8.43
C ARG A 100 -13.30 -5.78 9.22
N ARG A 101 -14.48 -6.35 8.97
CA ARG A 101 -14.90 -7.61 9.63
C ARG A 101 -13.93 -8.75 9.37
N ARG A 102 -13.49 -8.92 8.11
CA ARG A 102 -12.49 -9.92 7.77
C ARG A 102 -11.18 -9.70 8.55
N ALA A 103 -10.79 -8.46 8.79
CA ALA A 103 -9.59 -8.10 9.55
C ALA A 103 -9.78 -8.12 11.09
N GLY A 104 -10.97 -8.49 11.59
CA GLY A 104 -11.29 -8.47 13.02
C GLY A 104 -11.46 -7.07 13.60
N MET A 105 -11.73 -6.07 12.76
CA MET A 105 -11.88 -4.67 13.14
C MET A 105 -13.35 -4.28 13.31
N SER A 106 -13.61 -3.28 14.14
CA SER A 106 -14.97 -2.73 14.34
C SER A 106 -15.51 -2.12 13.04
N THR A 107 -16.79 -2.30 12.80
CA THR A 107 -17.51 -1.67 11.70
C THR A 107 -17.81 -0.20 11.99
N LYS A 108 -18.10 0.58 10.93
CA LYS A 108 -18.46 1.98 11.01
C LYS A 108 -19.69 2.27 10.13
N THR A 109 -20.55 3.16 10.59
CA THR A 109 -21.68 3.70 9.81
C THR A 109 -21.33 5.12 9.34
N GLY A 110 -21.79 5.49 8.15
CA GLY A 110 -21.51 6.80 7.58
C GLY A 110 -20.04 6.97 7.21
N VAL A 111 -19.49 6.00 6.51
CA VAL A 111 -18.08 5.97 6.07
C VAL A 111 -17.78 7.15 5.16
N THR A 112 -16.74 7.89 5.48
CA THR A 112 -16.25 9.02 4.70
C THR A 112 -15.15 8.60 3.70
N LEU A 113 -14.84 9.48 2.74
CA LEU A 113 -13.71 9.25 1.83
C LEU A 113 -12.39 9.04 2.59
N LYS A 114 -12.18 9.83 3.64
CA LYS A 114 -10.99 9.68 4.48
C LYS A 114 -10.91 8.30 5.14
N ASP A 115 -12.02 7.77 5.63
CA ASP A 115 -12.08 6.42 6.21
C ASP A 115 -11.68 5.36 5.19
N VAL A 116 -12.23 5.46 3.96
CA VAL A 116 -11.88 4.53 2.87
C VAL A 116 -10.41 4.62 2.51
N MET A 117 -9.84 5.84 2.39
CA MET A 117 -8.43 6.02 2.07
C MET A 117 -7.50 5.50 3.19
N ASP A 118 -7.87 5.68 4.44
CA ASP A 118 -7.14 5.14 5.58
C ASP A 118 -7.23 3.60 5.63
N GLU A 119 -8.38 3.04 5.31
CA GLU A 119 -8.56 1.59 5.21
C GLU A 119 -7.75 0.99 4.06
N ARG A 120 -7.77 1.62 2.87
CA ARG A 120 -6.92 1.24 1.73
C ARG A 120 -5.44 1.27 2.11
N ARG A 121 -5.01 2.33 2.79
CA ARG A 121 -3.62 2.49 3.25
C ARG A 121 -3.18 1.33 4.13
N MET A 122 -4.04 0.84 5.02
CA MET A 122 -3.70 -0.26 5.92
C MET A 122 -3.88 -1.63 5.25
N GLU A 123 -5.01 -1.84 4.59
CA GLU A 123 -5.36 -3.14 3.99
C GLU A 123 -4.40 -3.54 2.86
N LEU A 124 -3.93 -2.57 2.08
CA LEU A 124 -3.08 -2.81 0.91
C LEU A 124 -1.59 -2.51 1.15
N CYS A 125 -1.21 -2.21 2.40
CA CYS A 125 0.20 -1.96 2.72
C CYS A 125 1.08 -3.18 2.42
N GLY A 126 2.29 -2.92 1.91
CA GLY A 126 3.24 -3.98 1.61
C GLY A 126 2.90 -4.84 0.39
N GLU A 127 1.86 -4.49 -0.35
CA GLU A 127 1.45 -5.10 -1.61
C GLU A 127 1.75 -4.17 -2.79
N TRP A 128 1.21 -4.45 -3.95
CA TRP A 128 1.27 -3.59 -5.14
C TRP A 128 0.38 -2.35 -5.00
N CYS A 129 0.25 -1.87 -3.77
CA CYS A 129 -0.59 -0.75 -3.43
C CYS A 129 -0.09 0.53 -4.08
N ALA A 130 -1.00 1.18 -4.74
CA ALA A 130 -0.78 2.47 -5.37
C ALA A 130 -0.90 3.64 -4.38
N ARG A 131 -0.31 3.55 -3.14
CA ARG A 131 -0.43 4.64 -2.14
C ARG A 131 -0.01 6.00 -2.68
N TYR A 132 1.06 6.04 -3.48
CA TYR A 132 1.48 7.26 -4.15
C TYR A 132 0.40 7.77 -5.11
N VAL A 133 -0.11 6.88 -5.96
CA VAL A 133 -1.21 7.20 -6.89
C VAL A 133 -2.47 7.62 -6.14
N ASP A 134 -2.81 6.95 -5.04
CA ASP A 134 -3.93 7.36 -4.19
C ASP A 134 -3.75 8.79 -3.66
N LEU A 135 -2.57 9.15 -3.15
CA LEU A 135 -2.28 10.49 -2.67
C LEU A 135 -2.37 11.56 -3.76
N VAL A 136 -1.84 11.26 -4.95
CA VAL A 136 -1.89 12.19 -6.09
C VAL A 136 -3.34 12.39 -6.54
N ARG A 137 -4.08 11.31 -6.81
CA ARG A 137 -5.46 11.39 -7.33
C ARG A 137 -6.48 11.93 -6.34
N THR A 138 -6.18 11.88 -5.02
CA THR A 138 -7.03 12.49 -3.98
C THR A 138 -6.65 13.93 -3.66
N GLY A 139 -5.53 14.43 -4.19
CA GLY A 139 -5.01 15.76 -3.91
C GLY A 139 -4.21 15.85 -2.60
N ASP A 140 -3.98 14.74 -1.91
CA ASP A 140 -3.31 14.70 -0.61
C ASP A 140 -1.78 14.69 -0.70
N ALA A 141 -1.21 14.55 -1.92
CA ALA A 141 0.22 14.37 -2.12
C ALA A 141 1.03 15.54 -1.56
N ALA A 142 0.62 16.77 -1.82
CA ALA A 142 1.31 17.96 -1.31
C ALA A 142 1.37 18.00 0.23
N THR A 143 0.25 17.69 0.88
CA THR A 143 0.15 17.68 2.34
C THR A 143 0.98 16.56 2.97
N VAL A 144 0.91 15.35 2.41
CA VAL A 144 1.51 14.16 3.02
C VAL A 144 2.98 13.98 2.63
N LEU A 145 3.33 14.28 1.39
CA LEU A 145 4.66 14.06 0.83
C LEU A 145 5.48 15.34 0.66
N GLY A 146 4.85 16.52 0.69
CA GLY A 146 5.55 17.81 0.61
C GLY A 146 6.70 17.94 1.61
N PRO A 147 6.51 17.61 2.91
CA PRO A 147 7.60 17.60 3.88
C PRO A 147 8.74 16.62 3.56
N LYS A 148 8.51 15.69 2.63
CA LYS A 148 9.47 14.69 2.13
C LYS A 148 10.04 15.05 0.75
N GLY A 149 9.79 16.29 0.29
CA GLY A 149 10.31 16.79 -0.98
C GLY A 149 9.46 16.48 -2.21
N TRP A 150 8.17 16.21 -2.03
CA TRP A 150 7.24 16.11 -3.17
C TRP A 150 6.89 17.51 -3.70
N THR A 151 6.85 17.64 -5.02
CA THR A 151 6.43 18.85 -5.75
C THR A 151 5.39 18.46 -6.80
N ALA A 152 4.64 19.44 -7.34
CA ALA A 152 3.60 19.21 -8.34
C ALA A 152 4.13 18.51 -9.61
N GLU A 153 5.36 18.78 -10.00
CA GLU A 153 6.03 18.13 -11.13
C GLU A 153 6.10 16.60 -10.97
N LYS A 154 6.18 16.11 -9.73
CA LYS A 154 6.23 14.68 -9.42
C LYS A 154 4.86 13.99 -9.53
N THR A 155 3.83 14.69 -9.96
CA THR A 155 2.52 14.11 -10.29
C THR A 155 2.65 13.10 -11.43
N TYR A 156 3.56 13.36 -12.36
CA TYR A 156 3.82 12.51 -13.51
C TYR A 156 5.22 11.93 -13.47
N TRP A 157 5.38 10.77 -14.08
CA TRP A 157 6.68 10.15 -14.26
C TRP A 157 7.31 10.70 -15.55
N PRO A 158 8.54 11.17 -15.52
CA PRO A 158 9.21 11.60 -16.74
C PRO A 158 9.43 10.43 -17.69
N ILE A 159 9.39 10.70 -18.98
CA ILE A 159 9.80 9.72 -19.98
C ILE A 159 11.30 9.47 -19.79
N PRO A 160 11.76 8.21 -19.75
CA PRO A 160 13.18 7.91 -19.60
C PRO A 160 14.02 8.56 -20.71
N ALA A 161 15.19 9.11 -20.35
CA ALA A 161 16.03 9.85 -21.28
C ALA A 161 16.43 9.03 -22.52
N ASN A 162 16.72 7.74 -22.36
CA ASN A 162 17.03 6.84 -23.48
C ASN A 162 15.87 6.71 -24.48
N GLN A 163 14.62 6.79 -24.03
CA GLN A 163 13.47 6.78 -24.93
C GLN A 163 13.31 8.11 -25.68
N LEU A 164 13.68 9.23 -25.06
CA LEU A 164 13.69 10.53 -25.75
C LEU A 164 14.79 10.58 -26.81
N ASP A 165 15.94 9.97 -26.54
CA ASP A 165 17.05 9.87 -27.50
C ASP A 165 16.65 9.02 -28.73
N ASP A 166 15.85 7.97 -28.53
CA ASP A 166 15.35 7.09 -29.61
C ASP A 166 14.21 7.73 -30.42
N LEU A 167 13.61 8.81 -29.92
CA LEU A 167 12.45 9.49 -30.52
C LEU A 167 12.72 11.00 -30.68
N PRO A 168 13.72 11.41 -31.49
CA PRO A 168 14.15 12.81 -31.60
C PRO A 168 13.08 13.77 -32.10
N ASP A 169 12.06 13.27 -32.81
CA ASP A 169 10.94 14.06 -33.31
C ASP A 169 9.75 14.16 -32.32
N LEU A 170 9.85 13.50 -31.15
CA LEU A 170 8.79 13.55 -30.14
C LEU A 170 8.72 14.94 -29.51
N LYS A 171 7.66 15.66 -29.80
CA LYS A 171 7.32 16.89 -29.11
C LYS A 171 6.44 16.56 -27.91
N LEU A 172 6.96 16.86 -26.72
CA LEU A 172 6.17 16.73 -25.49
C LEU A 172 5.36 18.02 -25.32
N GLU A 173 4.05 17.90 -25.31
CA GLU A 173 3.18 19.02 -24.94
C GLU A 173 3.33 19.30 -23.43
N PRO A 174 3.39 20.57 -23.03
CA PRO A 174 3.37 20.94 -21.61
C PRO A 174 2.10 20.39 -20.95
N ILE A 175 2.25 19.85 -19.74
CA ILE A 175 1.09 19.43 -18.97
C ILE A 175 0.48 20.66 -18.31
N ASP A 176 -0.77 20.98 -18.63
CA ASP A 176 -1.49 22.12 -18.08
C ASP A 176 -1.39 22.16 -16.54
N GLY A 177 -0.95 23.31 -16.02
CA GLY A 177 -0.81 23.55 -14.58
C GLY A 177 0.53 23.16 -13.96
N ILE A 178 1.50 22.69 -14.76
CA ILE A 178 2.90 22.52 -14.32
C ILE A 178 3.72 23.60 -15.01
N ALA A 179 4.24 24.56 -14.24
CA ALA A 179 5.20 25.53 -14.75
C ALA A 179 6.51 24.83 -15.15
N GLU A 180 7.14 25.30 -16.23
CA GLU A 180 8.47 24.86 -16.65
C GLU A 180 9.54 25.13 -15.58
#